data_394fa683b05ac6fb986831796a141f66
#
_entry.id   394fa683b05ac6fb986831796a141f66
#
_cell.length_a   1.000
_cell.length_b   1.000
_cell.length_c   1.000
_cell.angle_alpha   90.00
_cell.angle_beta   90.00
_cell.angle_gamma   90.00
#
_symmetry.space_group_name_H-M   'P 1'
#
loop_
_entity.id
_entity.type
_entity.pdbx_description
1 polymer ?
#
loop_
_entity_poly.entity_id
_entity_poly.type
_entity_poly.pdbx_seq_one_letter_code
_entity_poly.pdbx_strand_id
1 'polypeptide(L)'
;MSDHKATSRSVLTVGDLLSFPALQMRLLAGGGGLGRTVSWAHVSELEDPTPWLLGSEVLMTVGLAVPRGGEAQRRYLERLDDAGVAALVLSTQLRTPPLRQAFLAAAEERGFPVLEVPLAVPFVTIAQEVAAAVSENAAERLGAQLQVFGALRWMAEENLDIPALFDRLEQLSGYRLFLCTAQGRPLLPGIPAPEDLSVLPADPDAPPTVPGGFVLPVLGPGGAAGYLVALEP
;
A
#
# COMPACT_ATOMS: atom_id res chain seq x y z
N MET A 1 -11.43 -13.34 24.29
CA MET A 1 -11.11 -14.03 23.03
C MET A 1 -11.39 -13.03 21.93
N SER A 2 -10.37 -12.26 21.56
CA SER A 2 -10.48 -11.20 20.54
C SER A 2 -9.82 -11.74 19.28
N ASP A 3 -10.65 -11.99 18.27
CA ASP A 3 -10.20 -12.33 16.94
C ASP A 3 -9.35 -11.20 16.36
N HIS A 4 -8.05 -11.41 16.33
CA HIS A 4 -7.15 -10.63 15.48
C HIS A 4 -7.30 -11.17 14.06
N LYS A 5 -8.23 -10.56 13.31
CA LYS A 5 -8.31 -10.74 11.88
C LYS A 5 -7.07 -10.09 11.27
N ALA A 6 -6.01 -10.89 11.10
CA ALA A 6 -4.81 -10.47 10.38
C ALA A 6 -5.18 -10.27 8.91
N THR A 7 -5.55 -9.04 8.57
CA THR A 7 -5.64 -8.60 7.19
C THR A 7 -4.21 -8.54 6.66
N SER A 8 -3.83 -9.49 5.82
CA SER A 8 -2.54 -9.47 5.12
C SER A 8 -2.45 -8.22 4.25
N ARG A 9 -1.96 -7.11 4.81
CA ARG A 9 -1.64 -5.90 4.07
C ARG A 9 -0.22 -6.04 3.54
N SER A 10 -0.09 -6.29 2.27
CA SER A 10 1.20 -6.52 1.59
C SER A 10 2.06 -5.25 1.44
N VAL A 11 1.62 -4.09 1.88
CA VAL A 11 2.31 -2.79 1.71
C VAL A 11 2.04 -1.90 2.91
N LEU A 12 3.09 -1.29 3.49
CA LEU A 12 2.95 -0.31 4.57
C LEU A 12 2.28 0.97 4.05
N THR A 13 1.25 1.44 4.76
CA THR A 13 0.55 2.69 4.45
C THR A 13 0.74 3.74 5.54
N VAL A 14 0.43 5.01 5.22
CA VAL A 14 0.42 6.09 6.21
C VAL A 14 -0.57 5.82 7.34
N GLY A 15 -1.72 5.19 7.02
CA GLY A 15 -2.72 4.81 8.03
C GLY A 15 -2.18 3.78 9.03
N ASP A 16 -1.31 2.88 8.59
CA ASP A 16 -0.69 1.89 9.47
C ASP A 16 0.23 2.55 10.51
N LEU A 17 0.93 3.65 10.15
CA LEU A 17 1.76 4.40 11.09
C LEU A 17 0.97 4.96 12.29
N LEU A 18 -0.29 5.36 12.07
CA LEU A 18 -1.16 5.81 13.15
C LEU A 18 -1.56 4.69 14.10
N SER A 19 -1.49 3.44 13.67
CA SER A 19 -1.80 2.26 14.48
C SER A 19 -0.63 1.76 15.33
N PHE A 20 0.60 2.27 15.12
CA PHE A 20 1.79 1.87 15.88
C PHE A 20 1.82 2.57 17.24
N PRO A 21 1.56 1.87 18.37
CA PRO A 21 1.44 2.52 19.69
C PRO A 21 2.73 3.24 20.13
N ALA A 22 3.89 2.74 19.68
CA ALA A 22 5.19 3.33 19.98
C ALA A 22 5.38 4.73 19.39
N LEU A 23 4.70 5.03 18.28
CA LEU A 23 4.85 6.31 17.58
C LEU A 23 3.96 7.41 18.13
N GLN A 24 2.83 7.06 18.76
CA GLN A 24 1.88 8.01 19.33
C GLN A 24 1.51 9.15 18.36
N MET A 25 1.48 8.86 17.08
CA MET A 25 1.21 9.84 16.04
C MET A 25 -0.25 10.26 16.01
N ARG A 26 -0.49 11.49 15.60
CA ARG A 26 -1.82 12.08 15.43
C ARG A 26 -1.95 12.71 14.05
N LEU A 27 -3.07 12.46 13.39
CA LEU A 27 -3.40 13.14 12.14
C LEU A 27 -3.81 14.60 12.42
N LEU A 28 -3.20 15.53 11.71
CA LEU A 28 -3.55 16.95 11.75
C LEU A 28 -4.45 17.34 10.57
N ALA A 29 -4.20 16.82 9.38
CA ALA A 29 -4.94 17.07 8.15
C ALA A 29 -4.63 16.01 7.07
N GLY A 30 -5.39 16.00 5.99
CA GLY A 30 -5.13 15.15 4.81
C GLY A 30 -5.57 13.70 4.98
N GLY A 31 -6.65 13.45 5.74
CA GLY A 31 -7.16 12.10 6.02
C GLY A 31 -7.48 11.27 4.79
N GLY A 32 -7.81 11.90 3.66
CA GLY A 32 -8.05 11.21 2.38
C GLY A 32 -6.84 10.45 1.83
N GLY A 33 -5.62 10.76 2.29
CA GLY A 33 -4.38 10.12 1.82
C GLY A 33 -3.81 9.05 2.74
N LEU A 34 -4.53 8.57 3.73
CA LEU A 34 -4.04 7.54 4.67
C LEU A 34 -3.68 6.21 3.99
N GLY A 35 -4.22 5.94 2.80
CA GLY A 35 -3.87 4.78 1.98
C GLY A 35 -2.56 4.92 1.18
N ARG A 36 -1.86 6.06 1.23
CA ARG A 36 -0.58 6.25 0.51
C ARG A 36 0.47 5.28 1.04
N THR A 37 1.18 4.65 0.10
CA THR A 37 2.26 3.71 0.41
C THR A 37 3.45 4.41 1.06
N VAL A 38 4.04 3.76 2.05
CA VAL A 38 5.28 4.20 2.70
C VAL A 38 6.42 3.25 2.35
N SER A 39 7.49 3.79 1.75
CA SER A 39 8.70 3.04 1.39
C SER A 39 9.86 3.28 2.35
N TRP A 40 9.96 4.46 2.92
CA TRP A 40 11.08 4.88 3.78
C TRP A 40 10.68 6.05 4.69
N ALA A 41 11.48 6.29 5.74
CA ALA A 41 11.38 7.47 6.59
C ALA A 41 12.61 8.36 6.38
N HIS A 42 12.41 9.62 6.01
CA HIS A 42 13.46 10.59 5.71
C HIS A 42 13.38 11.80 6.64
N VAL A 43 14.50 12.23 7.20
CA VAL A 43 14.58 13.45 8.02
C VAL A 43 15.22 14.56 7.20
N SER A 44 14.54 15.72 7.12
CA SER A 44 15.12 16.88 6.46
C SER A 44 14.65 18.19 7.09
N GLU A 45 15.61 19.11 7.23
CA GLU A 45 15.37 20.51 7.60
C GLU A 45 15.73 21.48 6.47
N LEU A 46 15.75 20.99 5.25
CA LEU A 46 15.98 21.82 4.05
C LEU A 46 14.69 22.56 3.67
N GLU A 47 14.82 23.79 3.17
CA GLU A 47 13.70 24.56 2.63
C GLU A 47 13.05 23.87 1.42
N ASP A 48 13.85 23.14 0.65
CA ASP A 48 13.38 22.27 -0.43
C ASP A 48 14.14 20.94 -0.40
N PRO A 49 13.55 19.88 0.19
CA PRO A 49 14.15 18.55 0.22
C PRO A 49 13.86 17.75 -1.05
N THR A 50 12.98 18.21 -1.94
CA THR A 50 12.44 17.41 -3.05
C THR A 50 13.50 16.86 -4.02
N PRO A 51 14.64 17.53 -4.30
CA PRO A 51 15.68 16.96 -5.17
C PRO A 51 16.34 15.67 -4.63
N TRP A 52 16.15 15.36 -3.35
CA TRP A 52 16.74 14.16 -2.70
C TRP A 52 15.69 13.10 -2.33
N LEU A 53 14.44 13.28 -2.74
CA LEU A 53 13.36 12.34 -2.47
C LEU A 53 13.08 11.50 -3.73
N LEU A 54 12.69 10.25 -3.51
CA LEU A 54 12.36 9.30 -4.58
C LEU A 54 10.85 9.07 -4.73
N GLY A 55 10.07 9.59 -3.79
CA GLY A 55 8.63 9.37 -3.66
C GLY A 55 8.28 8.24 -2.69
N SER A 56 7.10 8.33 -2.11
CA SER A 56 6.59 7.40 -1.08
C SER A 56 7.36 7.43 0.26
N GLU A 57 8.21 8.44 0.51
CA GLU A 57 8.81 8.62 1.83
C GLU A 57 7.85 9.32 2.80
N VAL A 58 8.01 9.00 4.08
CA VAL A 58 7.52 9.83 5.18
C VAL A 58 8.59 10.85 5.51
N LEU A 59 8.34 12.13 5.25
CA LEU A 59 9.27 13.21 5.56
C LEU A 59 9.05 13.68 7.00
N MET A 60 10.10 13.60 7.81
CA MET A 60 10.10 14.03 9.23
C MET A 60 10.87 15.33 9.40
N THR A 61 10.32 16.28 10.13
CA THR A 61 10.97 17.57 10.41
C THR A 61 10.59 18.10 11.80
N VAL A 62 11.52 18.83 12.44
CA VAL A 62 11.20 19.63 13.64
C VAL A 62 10.61 21.00 13.28
N GLY A 63 10.43 21.26 11.99
CA GLY A 63 9.74 22.44 11.47
C GLY A 63 10.62 23.66 11.21
N LEU A 64 11.95 23.51 11.19
CA LEU A 64 12.86 24.61 10.87
C LEU A 64 12.64 25.17 9.45
N ALA A 65 12.39 24.27 8.50
CA ALA A 65 12.16 24.62 7.10
C ALA A 65 10.72 25.00 6.79
N VAL A 66 9.78 24.79 7.72
CA VAL A 66 8.37 25.13 7.49
C VAL A 66 8.20 26.65 7.47
N PRO A 67 7.71 27.24 6.37
CA PRO A 67 7.55 28.68 6.26
C PRO A 67 6.56 29.26 7.30
N ARG A 68 6.68 30.55 7.61
CA ARG A 68 5.78 31.22 8.57
C ARG A 68 4.48 31.75 7.96
N GLY A 69 4.52 32.08 6.66
CA GLY A 69 3.38 32.65 5.93
C GLY A 69 2.45 31.57 5.39
N GLY A 70 1.14 31.77 5.45
CA GLY A 70 0.17 30.77 5.04
C GLY A 70 0.30 30.32 3.58
N GLU A 71 0.50 31.27 2.65
CA GLU A 71 0.70 30.94 1.24
C GLU A 71 2.04 30.24 0.97
N ALA A 72 3.08 30.60 1.73
CA ALA A 72 4.36 29.90 1.64
C ALA A 72 4.29 28.49 2.22
N GLN A 73 3.53 28.28 3.30
CA GLN A 73 3.24 26.95 3.85
C GLN A 73 2.46 26.09 2.84
N ARG A 74 1.45 26.66 2.17
CA ARG A 74 0.68 25.96 1.14
C ARG A 74 1.60 25.47 0.01
N ARG A 75 2.45 26.37 -0.53
CA ARG A 75 3.41 26.01 -1.60
C ARG A 75 4.46 24.98 -1.14
N TYR A 76 4.87 25.03 0.12
CA TYR A 76 5.77 24.03 0.69
C TYR A 76 5.13 22.64 0.68
N LEU A 77 3.88 22.52 1.13
CA LEU A 77 3.13 21.28 1.11
C LEU A 77 2.89 20.76 -0.32
N GLU A 78 2.47 21.65 -1.23
CA GLU A 78 2.24 21.31 -2.63
C GLU A 78 3.49 20.73 -3.30
N ARG A 79 4.67 21.30 -3.06
CA ARG A 79 5.93 20.75 -3.56
C ARG A 79 6.23 19.36 -3.04
N LEU A 80 5.98 19.11 -1.76
CA LEU A 80 6.18 17.78 -1.18
C LEU A 80 5.23 16.75 -1.78
N ASP A 81 3.98 17.12 -1.96
CA ASP A 81 2.97 16.27 -2.58
C ASP A 81 3.31 15.98 -4.05
N ASP A 82 3.66 17.01 -4.82
CA ASP A 82 4.05 16.90 -6.23
C ASP A 82 5.33 16.05 -6.41
N ALA A 83 6.20 16.01 -5.40
CA ALA A 83 7.37 15.11 -5.36
C ALA A 83 7.01 13.67 -4.92
N GLY A 84 5.75 13.37 -4.67
CA GLY A 84 5.29 12.04 -4.30
C GLY A 84 5.57 11.63 -2.85
N VAL A 85 5.84 12.58 -1.94
CA VAL A 85 6.00 12.31 -0.51
C VAL A 85 4.72 11.69 0.04
N ALA A 86 4.84 10.60 0.82
CA ALA A 86 3.68 9.90 1.35
C ALA A 86 2.97 10.69 2.45
N ALA A 87 3.74 11.30 3.36
CA ALA A 87 3.23 12.10 4.46
C ALA A 87 4.31 13.03 5.02
N LEU A 88 3.88 14.13 5.66
CA LEU A 88 4.75 15.00 6.45
C LEU A 88 4.50 14.74 7.93
N VAL A 89 5.57 14.42 8.69
CA VAL A 89 5.55 14.24 10.15
C VAL A 89 6.24 15.41 10.81
N LEU A 90 5.53 16.10 11.68
CA LEU A 90 5.98 17.29 12.39
C LEU A 90 6.12 17.02 13.89
N SER A 91 7.27 17.39 14.47
CA SER A 91 7.40 17.54 15.92
C SER A 91 7.03 18.99 16.30
N THR A 92 5.75 19.26 16.49
CA THR A 92 5.21 20.62 16.61
C THR A 92 5.68 21.38 17.87
N GLN A 93 6.20 20.66 18.86
CA GLN A 93 6.65 21.22 20.13
C GLN A 93 8.06 21.84 20.10
N LEU A 94 8.79 21.73 18.98
CA LEU A 94 10.16 22.23 18.85
C LEU A 94 10.26 23.56 18.11
N ARG A 95 10.26 23.52 16.79
CA ARG A 95 10.53 24.67 15.94
C ARG A 95 9.45 24.94 14.90
N THR A 96 8.45 24.06 14.81
CA THR A 96 7.34 24.21 13.86
C THR A 96 6.59 25.51 14.12
N PRO A 97 6.50 26.43 13.13
CA PRO A 97 5.66 27.61 13.26
C PRO A 97 4.18 27.20 13.32
N PRO A 98 3.30 28.08 13.80
CA PRO A 98 1.86 27.80 13.76
C PRO A 98 1.40 27.46 12.35
N LEU A 99 0.79 26.29 12.20
CA LEU A 99 0.23 25.86 10.91
C LEU A 99 -0.98 26.73 10.56
N ARG A 100 -0.94 27.32 9.38
CA ARG A 100 -1.99 28.24 8.93
C ARG A 100 -3.13 27.48 8.28
N GLN A 101 -4.32 28.09 8.30
CA GLN A 101 -5.51 27.49 7.68
C GLN A 101 -5.29 27.12 6.21
N ALA A 102 -4.54 27.93 5.45
CA ALA A 102 -4.23 27.66 4.04
C ALA A 102 -3.41 26.37 3.85
N PHE A 103 -2.51 26.05 4.79
CA PHE A 103 -1.74 24.80 4.80
C PHE A 103 -2.63 23.60 5.09
N LEU A 104 -3.45 23.68 6.15
CA LEU A 104 -4.33 22.58 6.53
C LEU A 104 -5.41 22.32 5.47
N ALA A 105 -5.97 23.40 4.87
CA ALA A 105 -6.94 23.28 3.79
C ALA A 105 -6.33 22.61 2.55
N ALA A 106 -5.12 22.99 2.16
CA ALA A 106 -4.42 22.34 1.04
C ALA A 106 -4.12 20.86 1.32
N ALA A 107 -3.76 20.51 2.56
CA ALA A 107 -3.55 19.13 2.97
C ALA A 107 -4.82 18.29 2.82
N GLU A 108 -5.98 18.82 3.23
CA GLU A 108 -7.27 18.14 3.06
C GLU A 108 -7.67 18.02 1.59
N GLU A 109 -7.56 19.12 0.83
CA GLU A 109 -7.93 19.15 -0.60
C GLU A 109 -7.13 18.16 -1.43
N ARG A 110 -5.83 18.07 -1.18
CA ARG A 110 -4.91 17.16 -1.90
C ARG A 110 -4.87 15.74 -1.32
N GLY A 111 -5.53 15.49 -0.19
CA GLY A 111 -5.38 14.25 0.55
C GLY A 111 -3.90 13.98 0.87
N PHE A 112 -3.17 15.02 1.35
CA PHE A 112 -1.77 14.89 1.75
C PHE A 112 -1.68 14.79 3.27
N PRO A 113 -1.35 13.62 3.85
CA PRO A 113 -1.34 13.42 5.28
C PRO A 113 -0.28 14.28 5.97
N VAL A 114 -0.72 15.07 6.95
CA VAL A 114 0.14 15.80 7.88
C VAL A 114 -0.07 15.21 9.26
N LEU A 115 0.99 14.63 9.81
CA LEU A 115 0.99 13.94 11.09
C LEU A 115 1.78 14.74 12.12
N GLU A 116 1.34 14.68 13.36
CA GLU A 116 2.10 15.17 14.52
C GLU A 116 2.67 14.00 15.29
N VAL A 117 3.90 14.14 15.76
CA VAL A 117 4.55 13.23 16.68
C VAL A 117 4.96 13.97 17.95
N PRO A 118 4.75 13.38 19.16
CA PRO A 118 5.21 13.97 20.42
C PRO A 118 6.74 14.09 20.46
N LEU A 119 7.23 15.12 21.15
CA LEU A 119 8.67 15.36 21.36
C LEU A 119 9.37 14.16 22.04
N ALA A 120 8.64 13.40 22.85
CA ALA A 120 9.16 12.22 23.53
C ALA A 120 9.50 11.05 22.59
N VAL A 121 8.99 11.07 21.35
CA VAL A 121 9.25 10.03 20.35
C VAL A 121 10.38 10.49 19.42
N PRO A 122 11.58 9.90 19.51
CA PRO A 122 12.68 10.24 18.63
C PRO A 122 12.38 9.85 17.18
N PHE A 123 12.84 10.63 16.21
CA PHE A 123 12.68 10.31 14.78
C PHE A 123 13.34 8.97 14.38
N VAL A 124 14.41 8.57 15.10
CA VAL A 124 15.03 7.26 14.89
C VAL A 124 14.07 6.10 15.19
N THR A 125 13.19 6.26 16.18
CA THR A 125 12.16 5.25 16.48
C THR A 125 11.19 5.09 15.30
N ILE A 126 10.75 6.20 14.70
CA ILE A 126 9.88 6.18 13.52
C ILE A 126 10.59 5.48 12.35
N ALA A 127 11.86 5.84 12.11
CA ALA A 127 12.66 5.23 11.03
C ALA A 127 12.84 3.72 11.24
N GLN A 128 13.05 3.27 12.48
CA GLN A 128 13.17 1.84 12.81
C GLN A 128 11.87 1.09 12.59
N GLU A 129 10.73 1.62 13.04
CA GLU A 129 9.41 1.01 12.84
C GLU A 129 9.05 0.91 11.35
N VAL A 130 9.28 1.98 10.57
CA VAL A 130 9.08 1.98 9.12
C VAL A 130 9.98 0.94 8.44
N ALA A 131 11.29 0.92 8.78
CA ALA A 131 12.22 -0.02 8.18
C ALA A 131 11.88 -1.48 8.51
N ALA A 132 11.47 -1.77 9.75
CA ALA A 132 11.02 -3.10 10.17
C ALA A 132 9.78 -3.53 9.40
N ALA A 133 8.73 -2.69 9.36
CA ALA A 133 7.48 -3.01 8.67
C ALA A 133 7.66 -3.20 7.16
N VAL A 134 8.50 -2.38 6.50
CA VAL A 134 8.82 -2.53 5.08
C VAL A 134 9.59 -3.83 4.82
N SER A 135 10.53 -4.21 5.71
CA SER A 135 11.30 -5.45 5.59
C SER A 135 10.45 -6.69 5.82
N GLU A 136 9.56 -6.69 6.80
CA GLU A 136 8.62 -7.77 7.07
C GLU A 136 7.71 -8.01 5.86
N ASN A 137 7.11 -6.95 5.31
CA ASN A 137 6.28 -7.02 4.12
C ASN A 137 7.04 -7.56 2.88
N ALA A 138 8.33 -7.24 2.75
CA ALA A 138 9.17 -7.77 1.68
C ALA A 138 9.48 -9.27 1.89
N ALA A 139 9.76 -9.68 3.13
CA ALA A 139 10.01 -11.08 3.48
C ALA A 139 8.75 -11.95 3.31
N GLU A 140 7.58 -11.46 3.69
CA GLU A 140 6.30 -12.15 3.49
C GLU A 140 6.01 -12.35 2.00
N ARG A 141 6.20 -11.30 1.17
CA ARG A 141 6.03 -11.42 -0.29
C ARG A 141 7.00 -12.42 -0.90
N LEU A 142 8.26 -12.38 -0.51
CA LEU A 142 9.26 -13.36 -0.98
C LEU A 142 8.90 -14.78 -0.52
N GLY A 143 8.45 -14.94 0.73
CA GLY A 143 7.98 -16.20 1.25
C GLY A 143 6.81 -16.76 0.44
N ALA A 144 5.80 -15.94 0.15
CA ALA A 144 4.66 -16.32 -0.68
C ALA A 144 5.10 -16.71 -2.10
N GLN A 145 6.01 -15.94 -2.72
CA GLN A 145 6.56 -16.29 -4.03
C GLN A 145 7.29 -17.63 -4.03
N LEU A 146 8.14 -17.88 -3.02
CA LEU A 146 8.86 -19.15 -2.88
C LEU A 146 7.92 -20.33 -2.67
N GLN A 147 6.81 -20.15 -1.95
CA GLN A 147 5.78 -21.17 -1.78
C GLN A 147 5.08 -21.49 -3.10
N VAL A 148 4.75 -20.48 -3.91
CA VAL A 148 4.17 -20.68 -5.26
C VAL A 148 5.14 -21.41 -6.18
N PHE A 149 6.43 -21.00 -6.21
CA PHE A 149 7.45 -21.73 -6.97
C PHE A 149 7.64 -23.18 -6.49
N GLY A 150 7.57 -23.41 -5.16
CA GLY A 150 7.59 -24.74 -4.58
C GLY A 150 6.42 -25.61 -5.06
N ALA A 151 5.21 -25.04 -5.10
CA ALA A 151 4.03 -25.74 -5.60
C ALA A 151 4.14 -26.09 -7.10
N LEU A 152 4.66 -25.17 -7.91
CA LEU A 152 4.89 -25.42 -9.35
C LEU A 152 5.95 -26.53 -9.58
N ARG A 153 7.04 -26.52 -8.79
CA ARG A 153 8.06 -27.57 -8.88
C ARG A 153 7.51 -28.93 -8.46
N TRP A 154 6.75 -28.98 -7.38
CA TRP A 154 6.11 -30.19 -6.88
C TRP A 154 5.13 -30.77 -7.93
N MET A 155 4.33 -29.94 -8.59
CA MET A 155 3.47 -30.35 -9.71
C MET A 155 4.28 -31.01 -10.84
N ALA A 156 5.43 -30.44 -11.20
CA ALA A 156 6.28 -30.96 -12.26
C ALA A 156 6.96 -32.30 -11.87
N GLU A 157 7.33 -32.47 -10.58
CA GLU A 157 7.97 -33.68 -10.05
C GLU A 157 6.97 -34.84 -9.88
N GLU A 158 5.73 -34.54 -9.44
CA GLU A 158 4.70 -35.55 -9.14
C GLU A 158 3.68 -35.78 -10.27
N ASN A 159 3.85 -35.08 -11.39
CA ASN A 159 2.97 -35.17 -12.56
C ASN A 159 1.49 -34.93 -12.24
N LEU A 160 1.25 -33.93 -11.36
CA LEU A 160 -0.09 -33.54 -10.91
C LEU A 160 -0.88 -32.84 -12.02
N ASP A 161 -2.20 -33.00 -11.95
CA ASP A 161 -3.09 -32.28 -12.84
C ASP A 161 -3.30 -30.81 -12.40
N ILE A 162 -3.86 -30.03 -13.31
CA ILE A 162 -4.10 -28.59 -13.08
C ILE A 162 -5.06 -28.32 -11.92
N PRO A 163 -6.16 -29.06 -11.71
CA PRO A 163 -7.01 -28.91 -10.54
C PRO A 163 -6.28 -29.04 -9.21
N ALA A 164 -5.43 -30.05 -9.04
CA ALA A 164 -4.66 -30.24 -7.81
C ALA A 164 -3.66 -29.09 -7.56
N LEU A 165 -3.11 -28.48 -8.60
CA LEU A 165 -2.30 -27.26 -8.48
C LEU A 165 -3.15 -26.09 -7.97
N PHE A 166 -4.34 -25.88 -8.53
CA PHE A 166 -5.24 -24.80 -8.10
C PHE A 166 -5.68 -24.97 -6.65
N ASP A 167 -6.07 -26.17 -6.22
CA ASP A 167 -6.37 -26.49 -4.83
C ASP A 167 -5.22 -26.13 -3.90
N ARG A 168 -3.99 -26.42 -4.32
CA ARG A 168 -2.80 -26.08 -3.52
C ARG A 168 -2.54 -24.58 -3.48
N LEU A 169 -2.72 -23.87 -4.59
CA LEU A 169 -2.60 -22.41 -4.64
C LEU A 169 -3.68 -21.72 -3.79
N GLU A 170 -4.92 -22.22 -3.77
CA GLU A 170 -5.99 -21.75 -2.89
C GLU A 170 -5.61 -21.91 -1.41
N GLN A 171 -5.09 -23.08 -1.02
CA GLN A 171 -4.62 -23.33 0.33
C GLN A 171 -3.48 -22.38 0.76
N LEU A 172 -2.54 -22.08 -0.15
CA LEU A 172 -1.40 -21.22 0.13
C LEU A 172 -1.76 -19.74 0.17
N SER A 173 -2.65 -19.31 -0.73
CA SER A 173 -3.03 -17.90 -0.85
C SER A 173 -4.16 -17.49 0.09
N GLY A 174 -4.99 -18.44 0.52
CA GLY A 174 -6.22 -18.17 1.29
C GLY A 174 -7.37 -17.61 0.44
N TYR A 175 -7.20 -17.53 -0.88
CA TYR A 175 -8.23 -17.08 -1.82
C TYR A 175 -8.83 -18.26 -2.57
N ARG A 176 -10.10 -18.14 -2.97
CA ARG A 176 -10.71 -18.98 -3.98
C ARG A 176 -10.27 -18.51 -5.37
N LEU A 177 -9.74 -19.42 -6.19
CA LEU A 177 -9.15 -19.09 -7.50
C LEU A 177 -10.03 -19.59 -8.64
N PHE A 178 -10.27 -18.71 -9.59
CA PHE A 178 -11.05 -18.99 -10.80
C PHE A 178 -10.24 -18.57 -12.01
N LEU A 179 -10.37 -19.34 -13.11
CA LEU A 179 -9.71 -19.00 -14.36
C LEU A 179 -10.73 -19.04 -15.49
N CYS A 180 -11.04 -17.89 -16.07
CA CYS A 180 -12.12 -17.78 -17.05
C CYS A 180 -11.79 -16.80 -18.18
N THR A 181 -12.54 -16.92 -19.28
CA THR A 181 -12.54 -15.94 -20.37
C THR A 181 -13.20 -14.64 -19.92
N ALA A 182 -13.07 -13.58 -20.73
CA ALA A 182 -13.79 -12.31 -20.50
C ALA A 182 -15.34 -12.47 -20.46
N GLN A 183 -15.86 -13.56 -21.01
CA GLN A 183 -17.29 -13.90 -20.97
C GLN A 183 -17.65 -14.85 -19.83
N GLY A 184 -16.75 -15.08 -18.87
CA GLY A 184 -16.98 -15.92 -17.70
C GLY A 184 -17.00 -17.42 -17.97
N ARG A 185 -16.45 -17.91 -19.10
CA ARG A 185 -16.34 -19.34 -19.35
C ARG A 185 -15.03 -19.90 -18.79
N PRO A 186 -15.03 -21.07 -18.15
CA PRO A 186 -13.79 -21.70 -17.70
C PRO A 186 -12.74 -21.80 -18.83
N LEU A 187 -11.50 -21.41 -18.54
CA LEU A 187 -10.39 -21.50 -19.49
C LEU A 187 -9.71 -22.87 -19.50
N LEU A 188 -9.75 -23.58 -18.38
CA LEU A 188 -9.10 -24.88 -18.22
C LEU A 188 -10.09 -25.90 -17.65
N PRO A 189 -10.03 -27.17 -18.10
CA PRO A 189 -10.85 -28.24 -17.53
C PRO A 189 -10.60 -28.41 -16.04
N GLY A 190 -11.66 -28.52 -15.25
CA GLY A 190 -11.60 -28.75 -13.83
C GLY A 190 -11.39 -27.49 -12.97
N ILE A 191 -11.13 -26.33 -13.60
CA ILE A 191 -11.06 -25.04 -12.89
C ILE A 191 -12.38 -24.30 -13.09
N PRO A 192 -13.10 -23.91 -12.01
CA PRO A 192 -14.38 -23.23 -12.13
C PRO A 192 -14.26 -21.80 -12.64
N ALA A 193 -15.35 -21.23 -13.13
CA ALA A 193 -15.51 -19.80 -13.32
C ALA A 193 -16.24 -19.22 -12.10
N PRO A 194 -16.10 -17.91 -11.81
CA PRO A 194 -16.84 -17.26 -10.73
C PRO A 194 -18.33 -17.27 -11.03
N GLU A 195 -19.17 -17.47 -10.02
CA GLU A 195 -20.63 -17.46 -10.16
C GLU A 195 -21.13 -16.03 -10.47
N ASP A 196 -20.53 -15.04 -9.83
CA ASP A 196 -20.83 -13.63 -10.08
C ASP A 196 -19.86 -13.07 -11.14
N LEU A 197 -20.37 -12.86 -12.34
CA LEU A 197 -19.60 -12.29 -13.45
C LEU A 197 -19.39 -10.78 -13.35
N SER A 198 -20.05 -10.10 -12.40
CA SER A 198 -19.83 -8.66 -12.17
C SER A 198 -18.44 -8.32 -11.65
N VAL A 199 -17.73 -9.34 -11.14
CA VAL A 199 -16.32 -9.21 -10.73
C VAL A 199 -15.37 -9.09 -11.92
N LEU A 200 -15.79 -9.44 -13.15
CA LEU A 200 -14.95 -9.35 -14.33
C LEU A 200 -14.91 -7.91 -14.85
N PRO A 201 -13.72 -7.37 -15.15
CA PRO A 201 -13.60 -6.02 -15.66
C PRO A 201 -14.23 -5.91 -17.05
N ALA A 202 -14.99 -4.82 -17.27
CA ALA A 202 -15.49 -4.48 -18.59
C ALA A 202 -14.39 -3.97 -19.52
N ASP A 203 -13.28 -3.46 -18.94
CA ASP A 203 -12.10 -2.96 -19.62
C ASP A 203 -10.88 -3.74 -19.14
N PRO A 204 -10.05 -4.31 -20.05
CA PRO A 204 -8.81 -5.01 -19.69
C PRO A 204 -7.81 -4.16 -18.89
N ASP A 205 -7.86 -2.84 -19.03
CA ASP A 205 -7.00 -1.88 -18.33
C ASP A 205 -7.61 -1.40 -16.99
N ALA A 206 -8.76 -1.95 -16.59
CA ALA A 206 -9.38 -1.60 -15.31
C ALA A 206 -8.48 -2.00 -14.11
N PRO A 207 -8.63 -1.31 -12.95
CA PRO A 207 -7.88 -1.66 -11.75
C PRO A 207 -8.07 -3.14 -11.39
N PRO A 208 -6.99 -3.84 -10.95
CA PRO A 208 -7.04 -5.27 -10.66
C PRO A 208 -7.78 -5.61 -9.35
N THR A 209 -8.40 -4.66 -8.69
CA THR A 209 -9.09 -4.83 -7.41
C THR A 209 -10.61 -4.89 -7.58
N VAL A 210 -11.22 -5.92 -6.98
CA VAL A 210 -12.67 -6.09 -6.89
C VAL A 210 -13.07 -6.26 -5.42
N PRO A 211 -14.33 -6.03 -5.04
CA PRO A 211 -14.78 -6.27 -3.67
C PRO A 211 -14.45 -7.70 -3.22
N GLY A 212 -13.70 -7.83 -2.13
CA GLY A 212 -13.28 -9.13 -1.59
C GLY A 212 -12.22 -9.87 -2.40
N GLY A 213 -11.43 -9.19 -3.25
CA GLY A 213 -10.39 -9.88 -4.00
C GLY A 213 -9.70 -9.05 -5.07
N PHE A 214 -9.19 -9.75 -6.08
CA PHE A 214 -8.53 -9.12 -7.22
C PHE A 214 -8.71 -9.94 -8.50
N VAL A 215 -8.51 -9.27 -9.66
CA VAL A 215 -8.60 -9.86 -11.00
C VAL A 215 -7.34 -9.51 -11.77
N LEU A 216 -6.67 -10.52 -12.32
CA LEU A 216 -5.45 -10.37 -13.12
C LEU A 216 -5.69 -10.83 -14.55
N PRO A 217 -5.29 -10.05 -15.57
CA PRO A 217 -5.39 -10.49 -16.96
C PRO A 217 -4.39 -11.64 -17.21
N VAL A 218 -4.84 -12.68 -17.89
CA VAL A 218 -4.01 -13.77 -18.39
C VAL A 218 -3.70 -13.49 -19.84
N LEU A 219 -2.42 -13.23 -20.15
CA LEU A 219 -1.97 -12.87 -21.48
C LEU A 219 -1.71 -14.12 -22.31
N GLY A 220 -2.22 -14.11 -23.54
CA GLY A 220 -1.95 -15.11 -24.57
C GLY A 220 -1.24 -14.49 -25.78
N PRO A 221 -0.91 -15.28 -26.82
CA PRO A 221 -0.19 -14.80 -28.00
C PRO A 221 -0.88 -13.67 -28.79
N GLY A 222 -2.19 -13.44 -28.56
CA GLY A 222 -3.00 -12.42 -29.23
C GLY A 222 -3.57 -11.33 -28.31
N GLY A 223 -3.05 -11.19 -27.09
CA GLY A 223 -3.58 -10.27 -26.08
C GLY A 223 -4.17 -10.99 -24.87
N ALA A 224 -5.11 -10.38 -24.14
CA ALA A 224 -5.73 -10.99 -22.97
C ALA A 224 -6.56 -12.22 -23.36
N ALA A 225 -6.13 -13.40 -22.94
CA ALA A 225 -6.86 -14.66 -23.16
C ALA A 225 -8.01 -14.84 -22.15
N GLY A 226 -7.94 -14.17 -21.02
CA GLY A 226 -8.93 -14.23 -19.95
C GLY A 226 -8.43 -13.61 -18.66
N TYR A 227 -9.00 -14.06 -17.55
CA TYR A 227 -8.74 -13.51 -16.21
C TYR A 227 -8.52 -14.62 -15.19
N LEU A 228 -7.53 -14.41 -14.32
CA LEU A 228 -7.41 -15.09 -13.04
C LEU A 228 -8.15 -14.21 -12.00
N VAL A 229 -9.20 -14.76 -11.41
CA VAL A 229 -9.99 -14.10 -10.36
C VAL A 229 -9.67 -14.76 -9.03
N ALA A 230 -9.32 -13.98 -8.02
CA ALA A 230 -9.07 -14.42 -6.67
C ALA A 230 -10.05 -13.72 -5.72
N LEU A 231 -10.88 -14.48 -5.03
CA LEU A 231 -11.90 -13.98 -4.11
C LEU A 231 -11.67 -14.52 -2.69
N GLU A 232 -11.93 -13.69 -1.70
CA GLU A 232 -12.01 -14.12 -0.30
C GLU A 232 -13.08 -15.21 -0.14
N PRO A 233 -12.82 -16.27 0.64
CA PRO A 233 -13.75 -17.36 0.87
C PRO A 233 -15.00 -16.97 1.66
#